data_46b5817ef375a4d3846560435ee2da8b
#
_entry.id   46b5817ef375a4d3846560435ee2da8b
#
_cell.length_a   1.000
_cell.length_b   1.000
_cell.length_c   1.000
_cell.angle_alpha   90.00
_cell.angle_beta   90.00
_cell.angle_gamma   90.00
#
_symmetry.space_group_name_H-M   'P 1'
#
loop_
_entity.id
_entity.type
_entity.pdbx_description
1 polymer ?
#
loop_
_entity_poly.entity_id
_entity_poly.type
_entity_poly.pdbx_seq_one_letter_code
_entity_poly.pdbx_strand_id
1 'polypeptide(L)'
;MKINHVAIAVENVEDAAKAYQDALDIKSVEFETVESEGVKVAILHLENANIELMEPTNDSSSIKKFLEKRGNGLHHIALETKILRMK
;
A
#
# COMPACT_ATOMS: atom_id res chain seq x y z
N MET A 1 -4.16 -12.18 -16.78
CA MET A 1 -4.35 -11.11 -15.78
C MET A 1 -3.54 -11.43 -14.54
N LYS A 2 -2.89 -10.44 -14.00
CA LYS A 2 -2.02 -10.62 -12.83
C LYS A 2 -2.39 -9.62 -11.76
N ILE A 3 -2.03 -9.92 -10.53
CA ILE A 3 -2.13 -8.95 -9.45
C ILE A 3 -0.87 -8.10 -9.49
N ASN A 4 -1.05 -6.78 -9.63
CA ASN A 4 0.08 -5.86 -9.61
C ASN A 4 0.48 -5.57 -8.17
N HIS A 5 -0.48 -5.19 -7.34
CA HIS A 5 -0.20 -4.97 -5.93
C HIS A 5 -1.45 -5.11 -5.08
N VAL A 6 -1.22 -5.29 -3.79
CA VAL A 6 -2.24 -5.31 -2.77
C VAL A 6 -1.95 -4.13 -1.85
N ALA A 7 -2.92 -3.25 -1.68
CA ALA A 7 -2.72 -2.04 -0.89
C ALA A 7 -3.44 -2.15 0.46
N ILE A 8 -2.72 -1.88 1.51
CA ILE A 8 -3.20 -2.00 2.88
C ILE A 8 -3.05 -0.66 3.59
N ALA A 9 -4.12 -0.18 4.19
CA ALA A 9 -4.09 1.07 4.93
C ALA A 9 -3.59 0.80 6.35
N VAL A 10 -2.64 1.60 6.82
CA VAL A 10 -2.06 1.43 8.15
C VAL A 10 -1.89 2.78 8.81
N GLU A 11 -1.85 2.78 10.13
CA GLU A 11 -1.67 4.02 10.87
C GLU A 11 -0.22 4.48 10.91
N ASN A 12 0.72 3.56 10.87
CA ASN A 12 2.14 3.90 10.89
C ASN A 12 2.86 3.00 9.92
N VAL A 13 3.29 3.57 8.78
CA VAL A 13 3.84 2.78 7.70
C VAL A 13 5.20 2.20 8.03
N GLU A 14 5.98 2.90 8.84
CA GLU A 14 7.32 2.40 9.18
C GLU A 14 7.24 1.21 10.11
N ASP A 15 6.35 1.29 11.11
CA ASP A 15 6.16 0.17 12.03
C ASP A 15 5.55 -1.02 11.29
N ALA A 16 4.58 -0.76 10.43
CA ALA A 16 3.93 -1.83 9.68
C ALA A 16 4.92 -2.50 8.73
N ALA A 17 5.75 -1.72 8.05
CA ALA A 17 6.74 -2.27 7.13
C ALA A 17 7.71 -3.19 7.86
N LYS A 18 8.16 -2.75 9.04
CA LYS A 18 9.07 -3.56 9.82
C LYS A 18 8.43 -4.87 10.25
N ALA A 19 7.18 -4.82 10.68
CA ALA A 19 6.47 -6.02 11.08
C ALA A 19 6.33 -7.00 9.92
N TYR A 20 6.01 -6.49 8.73
CA TYR A 20 5.89 -7.35 7.56
C TYR A 20 7.25 -7.92 7.14
N GLN A 21 8.30 -7.12 7.21
CA GLN A 21 9.63 -7.61 6.88
C GLN A 21 10.06 -8.73 7.81
N ASP A 22 9.82 -8.55 9.09
CA ASP A 22 10.21 -9.55 10.09
C ASP A 22 9.40 -10.83 9.93
N ALA A 23 8.10 -10.70 9.73
CA ALA A 23 7.22 -11.86 9.65
C ALA A 23 7.42 -12.66 8.38
N LEU A 24 7.70 -11.98 7.26
CA LEU A 24 7.74 -12.63 5.94
C LEU A 24 9.15 -12.70 5.36
N ASP A 25 10.14 -12.25 6.11
CA ASP A 25 11.54 -12.26 5.66
C ASP A 25 11.72 -11.50 4.35
N ILE A 26 11.03 -10.36 4.23
CA ILE A 26 11.13 -9.51 3.03
C ILE A 26 12.29 -8.56 3.22
N LYS A 27 13.19 -8.54 2.26
CA LYS A 27 14.41 -7.74 2.41
C LYS A 27 14.36 -6.39 1.73
N SER A 28 13.54 -6.27 0.70
CA SER A 28 13.53 -5.05 -0.09
C SER A 28 12.26 -4.24 0.15
N VAL A 29 12.43 -3.05 0.68
CA VAL A 29 11.31 -2.12 0.93
C VAL A 29 11.69 -0.76 0.42
N GLU A 30 10.77 -0.11 -0.28
CA GLU A 30 10.95 1.27 -0.72
C GLU A 30 9.91 2.13 -0.06
N PHE A 31 10.29 3.35 0.32
CA PHE A 31 9.36 4.31 0.87
C PHE A 31 9.19 5.47 -0.10
N GLU A 32 7.96 5.93 -0.23
CA GLU A 32 7.65 7.00 -1.16
C GLU A 32 6.50 7.83 -0.61
N THR A 33 6.53 9.14 -0.82
CA THR A 33 5.43 10.00 -0.43
C THR A 33 4.75 10.53 -1.68
N VAL A 34 3.44 10.35 -1.78
CA VAL A 34 2.66 10.86 -2.90
C VAL A 34 1.79 11.98 -2.36
N GLU A 35 2.29 13.20 -2.45
CA GLU A 35 1.64 14.34 -1.81
C GLU A 35 0.28 14.65 -2.41
N SER A 36 0.13 14.46 -3.71
CA SER A 36 -1.15 14.73 -4.36
C SER A 36 -2.26 13.83 -3.83
N GLU A 37 -1.90 12.68 -3.27
CA GLU A 37 -2.88 11.75 -2.72
C GLU A 37 -2.87 11.72 -1.19
N GLY A 38 -1.97 12.45 -0.60
CA GLY A 38 -1.89 12.54 0.86
C GLY A 38 -1.49 11.22 1.51
N VAL A 39 -0.54 10.49 0.92
CA VAL A 39 -0.13 9.20 1.47
C VAL A 39 1.38 9.06 1.47
N LYS A 40 1.87 8.31 2.45
CA LYS A 40 3.23 7.81 2.49
C LYS A 40 3.11 6.30 2.32
N VAL A 41 3.88 5.76 1.39
CA VAL A 41 3.73 4.37 0.98
C VAL A 41 5.02 3.60 1.25
N ALA A 42 4.90 2.40 1.78
CA ALA A 42 6.00 1.45 1.84
C ALA A 42 5.68 0.35 0.84
N ILE A 43 6.57 0.10 -0.10
CA ILE A 43 6.39 -0.90 -1.13
C ILE A 43 7.27 -2.09 -0.79
N LEU A 44 6.61 -3.23 -0.52
CA LEU A 44 7.32 -4.46 -0.23
C LEU A 44 7.28 -5.30 -1.48
N HIS A 45 8.46 -5.59 -2.02
CA HIS A 45 8.57 -6.29 -3.29
C HIS A 45 8.58 -7.79 -3.08
N LEU A 46 7.61 -8.47 -3.69
CA LEU A 46 7.54 -9.92 -3.71
C LEU A 46 7.77 -10.38 -5.13
N GLU A 47 7.94 -11.66 -5.32
CA GLU A 47 8.22 -12.20 -6.65
C GLU A 47 7.03 -12.09 -7.59
N ASN A 48 5.82 -12.20 -7.06
CA ASN A 48 4.62 -12.28 -7.89
C ASN A 48 3.71 -11.06 -7.78
N ALA A 49 3.97 -10.15 -6.87
CA ALA A 49 3.16 -8.94 -6.69
C ALA A 49 3.85 -8.08 -5.65
N ASN A 50 3.38 -6.86 -5.49
CA ASN A 50 3.89 -5.98 -4.43
C ASN A 50 2.83 -5.82 -3.37
N ILE A 51 3.25 -5.63 -2.14
CA ILE A 51 2.37 -5.19 -1.07
C ILE A 51 2.70 -3.73 -0.81
N GLU A 52 1.69 -2.87 -0.82
CA GLU A 52 1.88 -1.44 -0.55
C GLU A 52 1.15 -1.08 0.73
N LEU A 53 1.89 -0.59 1.70
CA LEU A 53 1.33 -0.13 2.96
C LEU A 53 1.18 1.37 2.85
N MET A 54 -0.01 1.91 3.17
CA MET A 54 -0.29 3.33 2.96
C MET A 54 -0.69 3.99 4.26
N GLU A 55 0.01 5.05 4.58
CA GLU A 55 -0.27 5.87 5.76
C GLU A 55 -0.71 7.25 5.30
N PRO A 56 -1.80 7.83 5.85
CA PRO A 56 -2.22 9.19 5.44
C PRO A 56 -1.26 10.23 5.95
N THR A 57 -1.00 11.25 5.13
CA THR A 57 -0.11 12.35 5.54
C THR A 57 -0.90 13.58 5.98
N ASN A 58 -2.22 13.58 5.79
CA ASN A 58 -3.04 14.69 6.25
C ASN A 58 -4.47 14.21 6.46
N ASP A 59 -5.30 15.08 7.05
CA ASP A 59 -6.65 14.72 7.41
C ASP A 59 -7.62 14.61 6.23
N SER A 60 -7.27 15.16 5.10
CA SER A 60 -8.14 15.11 3.94
C SER A 60 -7.87 13.89 3.06
N SER A 61 -6.87 13.09 3.40
CA SER A 61 -6.55 11.88 2.66
C SER A 61 -7.69 10.87 2.75
N SER A 62 -8.01 10.21 1.64
CA SER A 62 -9.05 9.17 1.66
C SER A 62 -8.63 7.99 2.53
N ILE A 63 -7.32 7.78 2.68
CA ILE A 63 -6.80 6.73 3.56
C ILE A 63 -7.10 7.04 5.02
N LYS A 64 -7.05 8.32 5.38
CA LYS A 64 -7.40 8.73 6.74
C LYS A 64 -8.85 8.37 7.06
N LYS A 65 -9.75 8.64 6.11
CA LYS A 65 -11.15 8.31 6.30
C LYS A 65 -11.38 6.80 6.39
N PHE A 66 -10.63 6.05 5.59
CA PHE A 66 -10.72 4.60 5.62
C PHE A 66 -10.31 4.09 7.01
N LEU A 67 -9.20 4.59 7.54
CA LEU A 67 -8.70 4.15 8.84
C LEU A 67 -9.66 4.50 9.97
N GLU A 68 -10.31 5.65 9.89
CA GLU A 68 -11.25 6.06 10.91
C GLU A 68 -12.47 5.15 10.95
N LYS A 69 -12.89 4.64 9.80
CA LYS A 69 -14.05 3.79 9.74
C LYS A 69 -13.75 2.32 9.94
N ARG A 70 -12.61 1.87 9.46
CA ARG A 70 -12.33 0.45 9.42
C ARG A 70 -11.08 0.00 10.14
N GLY A 71 -10.23 0.96 10.54
CA GLY A 71 -8.94 0.61 11.12
C GLY A 71 -7.98 0.11 10.05
N ASN A 72 -6.87 -0.45 10.47
CA ASN A 72 -5.88 -1.00 9.54
C ASN A 72 -6.49 -2.15 8.76
N GLY A 73 -6.22 -2.20 7.48
CA GLY A 73 -6.73 -3.31 6.69
C GLY A 73 -6.57 -3.12 5.20
N LEU A 74 -7.02 -4.13 4.47
CA LEU A 74 -6.95 -4.14 3.02
C LEU A 74 -7.77 -3.01 2.43
N HIS A 75 -7.14 -2.19 1.60
CA HIS A 75 -7.79 -1.07 0.96
C HIS A 75 -8.20 -1.41 -0.47
N HIS A 76 -7.28 -1.96 -1.25
CA HIS A 76 -7.63 -2.35 -2.61
C HIS A 76 -6.60 -3.33 -3.18
N ILE A 77 -6.99 -3.94 -4.28
CA ILE A 77 -6.12 -4.80 -5.07
C ILE A 77 -6.07 -4.22 -6.47
N ALA A 78 -4.89 -4.02 -7.00
CA ALA A 78 -4.72 -3.52 -8.36
C ALA A 78 -4.35 -4.67 -9.27
N LEU A 79 -5.04 -4.76 -10.38
CA LEU A 79 -4.83 -5.82 -11.35
C LEU A 79 -4.15 -5.25 -12.60
N GLU A 80 -3.31 -6.09 -13.19
CA GLU A 80 -2.63 -5.74 -14.41
C GLU A 80 -3.23 -6.56 -15.53
N THR A 81 -3.71 -5.92 -16.58
CA THR A 81 -4.35 -6.64 -17.66
C THR A 81 -3.75 -6.25 -18.99
N LYS A 82 -3.89 -7.11 -19.98
CA LYS A 82 -3.34 -6.84 -21.27
C LYS A 82 -4.16 -5.87 -22.10
N ILE A 83 -5.37 -5.59 -21.70
CA ILE A 83 -6.23 -4.70 -22.45
C ILE A 83 -6.47 -3.36 -21.84
N LEU A 84 -5.56 -2.96 -21.01
CA LEU A 84 -5.67 -1.71 -20.36
C LEU A 84 -5.74 -0.55 -21.27
N ARG A 85 -5.09 -0.57 -22.36
CA ARG A 85 -4.99 0.59 -23.17
C ARG A 85 -6.20 0.89 -23.97
N MET A 86 -7.16 0.09 -23.80
CA MET A 86 -8.36 0.43 -24.49
C MET A 86 -8.91 1.63 -23.87
N LYS A 87 -9.24 2.43 -24.48
CA LYS A 87 -9.72 3.45 -23.78
C LYS A 87 -9.97 4.47 -24.43
#